data_0a738c74deae331dba4eb2ca6cdfb1d5
#
_entry.id   0a738c74deae331dba4eb2ca6cdfb1d5
#
_cell.length_a   1.000
_cell.length_b   1.000
_cell.length_c   1.000
_cell.angle_alpha   90.00
_cell.angle_beta   90.00
_cell.angle_gamma   90.00
#
_symmetry.space_group_name_H-M   'P 1'
#
loop_
_entity.id
_entity.type
_entity.pdbx_description
1 polymer ?
#
loop_
_entity_poly.entity_id
_entity_poly.type
_entity_poly.pdbx_seq_one_letter_code
_entity_poly.pdbx_strand_id
1 'polypeptide(L)'
;MIEVLGLFLAGLIGGMVNSIAGGGSFITFPALMAAGVPPIAANATNTFASSAGYISGAAGFRRELWAHRHELPKIAVSALVGGGLGAWLLLQTPENTFSRAIPWLLLLATVLLVWGDPLQAGLRRRFGGRQSLSALGSVLLALLLLLVCTYGGFFNAGLGIILLGYFTLAGYQDIHLMNGLKLLVSALVSILAIVMFGVGDLIAWREGAIVLVGTLIGGYGAASAVRVVSQRLVRRSIIVVAAGMTAYFFIAS
;
A
#
# COMPACT_ATOMS: atom_id res chain seq x y z
N MET A 1 -28.03 0.75 6.62
CA MET A 1 -27.79 -0.71 6.59
C MET A 1 -27.09 -1.15 5.30
N ILE A 2 -27.54 -0.75 4.11
CA ILE A 2 -26.90 -1.07 2.81
C ILE A 2 -25.46 -0.54 2.74
N GLU A 3 -25.23 0.69 3.19
CA GLU A 3 -23.91 1.33 3.23
C GLU A 3 -22.92 0.55 4.10
N VAL A 4 -23.31 0.17 5.33
CA VAL A 4 -22.47 -0.62 6.25
C VAL A 4 -22.09 -1.96 5.62
N LEU A 5 -23.06 -2.64 4.99
CA LEU A 5 -22.79 -3.88 4.29
C LEU A 5 -21.84 -3.68 3.09
N GLY A 6 -22.04 -2.59 2.33
CA GLY A 6 -21.18 -2.24 1.20
C GLY A 6 -19.75 -1.98 1.63
N LEU A 7 -19.51 -1.18 2.69
CA LEU A 7 -18.19 -0.93 3.26
C LEU A 7 -17.54 -2.19 3.83
N PHE A 8 -18.30 -3.02 4.51
CA PHE A 8 -17.79 -4.30 5.02
C PHE A 8 -17.35 -5.23 3.89
N LEU A 9 -18.18 -5.38 2.84
CA LEU A 9 -17.83 -6.20 1.66
C LEU A 9 -16.63 -5.61 0.90
N ALA A 10 -16.56 -4.30 0.74
CA ALA A 10 -15.40 -3.64 0.15
C ALA A 10 -14.13 -3.91 0.99
N GLY A 11 -14.24 -3.85 2.31
CA GLY A 11 -13.17 -4.25 3.23
C GLY A 11 -12.78 -5.71 3.07
N LEU A 12 -13.75 -6.62 3.05
CA LEU A 12 -13.53 -8.06 2.90
C LEU A 12 -12.77 -8.37 1.60
N ILE A 13 -13.28 -7.89 0.47
CA ILE A 13 -12.66 -8.08 -0.84
C ILE A 13 -11.30 -7.37 -0.90
N GLY A 14 -11.23 -6.12 -0.41
CA GLY A 14 -9.99 -5.34 -0.34
C GLY A 14 -8.92 -6.02 0.47
N GLY A 15 -9.27 -6.61 1.62
CA GLY A 15 -8.37 -7.39 2.47
C GLY A 15 -7.85 -8.65 1.78
N MET A 16 -8.73 -9.41 1.12
CA MET A 16 -8.36 -10.59 0.32
C MET A 16 -7.37 -10.21 -0.78
N VAL A 17 -7.69 -9.18 -1.54
CA VAL A 17 -6.88 -8.65 -2.63
C VAL A 17 -5.52 -8.17 -2.13
N ASN A 18 -5.50 -7.43 -1.02
CA ASN A 18 -4.27 -6.89 -0.45
C ASN A 18 -3.29 -7.98 0.00
N SER A 19 -3.82 -9.06 0.56
CA SER A 19 -3.01 -10.22 1.00
C SER A 19 -2.41 -10.98 -0.18
N ILE A 20 -3.13 -11.11 -1.29
CA ILE A 20 -2.71 -11.92 -2.45
C ILE A 20 -1.79 -11.11 -3.39
N ALA A 21 -2.17 -9.89 -3.74
CA ALA A 21 -1.53 -9.13 -4.81
C ALA A 21 -1.12 -7.70 -4.42
N GLY A 22 -1.56 -7.19 -3.27
CA GLY A 22 -1.28 -5.82 -2.84
C GLY A 22 -2.00 -4.79 -3.71
N GLY A 23 -3.24 -4.47 -3.44
CA GLY A 23 -4.04 -3.53 -4.25
C GLY A 23 -5.43 -3.33 -3.67
N GLY A 24 -5.64 -3.70 -2.41
CA GLY A 24 -6.93 -3.58 -1.73
C GLY A 24 -7.47 -2.15 -1.71
N SER A 25 -6.59 -1.17 -1.66
CA SER A 25 -6.97 0.26 -1.68
C SER A 25 -7.70 0.69 -2.96
N PHE A 26 -7.54 -0.02 -4.07
CA PHE A 26 -8.32 0.26 -5.29
C PHE A 26 -9.82 -0.07 -5.11
N ILE A 27 -10.18 -0.80 -4.07
CA ILE A 27 -11.56 -1.16 -3.73
C ILE A 27 -12.04 -0.35 -2.53
N THR A 28 -11.24 -0.30 -1.47
CA THR A 28 -11.63 0.30 -0.19
C THR A 28 -11.66 1.83 -0.24
N PHE A 29 -10.72 2.49 -0.91
CA PHE A 29 -10.70 3.94 -1.04
C PHE A 29 -11.92 4.48 -1.82
N PRO A 30 -12.24 3.98 -3.04
CA PRO A 30 -13.46 4.41 -3.72
C PRO A 30 -14.75 4.06 -2.99
N ALA A 31 -14.79 2.95 -2.27
CA ALA A 31 -15.96 2.58 -1.48
C ALA A 31 -16.23 3.57 -0.34
N LEU A 32 -15.17 4.07 0.32
CA LEU A 32 -15.27 5.13 1.32
C LEU A 32 -15.77 6.44 0.70
N MET A 33 -15.25 6.82 -0.48
CA MET A 33 -15.76 8.00 -1.19
C MET A 33 -17.21 7.85 -1.61
N ALA A 34 -17.62 6.67 -2.08
CA ALA A 34 -19.01 6.37 -2.44
C ALA A 34 -19.94 6.41 -1.21
N ALA A 35 -19.43 6.15 -0.03
CA ALA A 35 -20.14 6.31 1.24
C ALA A 35 -20.17 7.77 1.73
N GLY A 36 -19.74 8.74 0.91
CA GLY A 36 -19.79 10.18 1.22
C GLY A 36 -18.60 10.69 2.06
N VAL A 37 -17.57 9.88 2.29
CA VAL A 37 -16.36 10.35 2.98
C VAL A 37 -15.57 11.26 2.04
N PRO A 38 -15.21 12.49 2.45
CA PRO A 38 -14.41 13.40 1.63
C PRO A 38 -13.08 12.78 1.19
N PRO A 39 -12.50 13.16 0.05
CA PRO A 39 -11.34 12.49 -0.56
C PRO A 39 -10.13 12.33 0.36
N ILE A 40 -9.71 13.40 1.06
CA ILE A 40 -8.58 13.33 2.00
C ILE A 40 -8.92 12.41 3.18
N ALA A 41 -10.11 12.57 3.75
CA ALA A 41 -10.58 11.72 4.84
C ALA A 41 -10.73 10.25 4.39
N ALA A 42 -11.19 9.99 3.16
CA ALA A 42 -11.28 8.63 2.61
C ALA A 42 -9.88 7.98 2.48
N ASN A 43 -8.87 8.74 2.06
CA ASN A 43 -7.49 8.25 1.98
C ASN A 43 -6.90 7.98 3.38
N ALA A 44 -7.11 8.88 4.34
CA ALA A 44 -6.70 8.70 5.74
C ALA A 44 -7.37 7.48 6.37
N THR A 45 -8.69 7.35 6.17
CA THR A 45 -9.50 6.22 6.66
C THR A 45 -9.10 4.90 6.01
N ASN A 46 -8.81 4.90 4.71
CA ASN A 46 -8.29 3.73 4.00
C ASN A 46 -6.93 3.28 4.55
N THR A 47 -6.04 4.22 4.88
CA THR A 47 -4.74 3.94 5.50
C THR A 47 -4.94 3.28 6.87
N PHE A 48 -5.85 3.79 7.69
CA PHE A 48 -6.24 3.17 8.96
C PHE A 48 -6.78 1.75 8.74
N ALA A 49 -7.76 1.58 7.87
CA ALA A 49 -8.41 0.29 7.63
C ALA A 49 -7.46 -0.79 7.07
N SER A 50 -6.46 -0.39 6.28
CA SER A 50 -5.47 -1.33 5.69
C SER A 50 -4.34 -1.70 6.64
N SER A 51 -4.06 -0.87 7.66
CA SER A 51 -2.91 -1.04 8.56
C SER A 51 -2.91 -2.37 9.30
N ALA A 52 -4.08 -2.84 9.73
CA ALA A 52 -4.23 -4.11 10.43
C ALA A 52 -3.77 -5.29 9.56
N GLY A 53 -4.07 -5.26 8.25
CA GLY A 53 -3.60 -6.24 7.28
C GLY A 53 -2.08 -6.20 7.09
N TYR A 54 -1.48 -5.01 7.11
CA TYR A 54 -0.02 -4.88 7.01
C TYR A 54 0.69 -5.43 8.25
N ILE A 55 0.19 -5.10 9.45
CA ILE A 55 0.77 -5.57 10.71
C ILE A 55 0.65 -7.09 10.82
N SER A 56 -0.55 -7.64 10.60
CA SER A 56 -0.77 -9.09 10.67
C SER A 56 0.04 -9.84 9.61
N GLY A 57 0.12 -9.29 8.40
CA GLY A 57 0.93 -9.84 7.32
C GLY A 57 2.43 -9.81 7.62
N ALA A 58 2.97 -8.70 8.15
CA ALA A 58 4.36 -8.61 8.57
C ALA A 58 4.69 -9.63 9.68
N ALA A 59 3.76 -9.86 10.63
CA ALA A 59 3.92 -10.88 11.66
C ALA A 59 3.99 -12.30 11.08
N GLY A 60 3.34 -12.56 9.95
CA GLY A 60 3.44 -13.82 9.22
C GLY A 60 4.85 -14.12 8.72
N PHE A 61 5.59 -13.07 8.34
CA PHE A 61 6.98 -13.16 7.84
C PHE A 61 8.04 -12.86 8.92
N ARG A 62 7.69 -13.00 10.21
CA ARG A 62 8.59 -12.67 11.32
C ARG A 62 9.92 -13.41 11.30
N ARG A 63 9.97 -14.64 10.78
CA ARG A 63 11.20 -15.45 10.71
C ARG A 63 12.18 -14.85 9.71
N GLU A 64 11.71 -14.50 8.54
CA GLU A 64 12.49 -13.88 7.44
C GLU A 64 12.98 -12.49 7.87
N LEU A 65 12.09 -11.71 8.50
CA LEU A 65 12.44 -10.38 9.04
C LEU A 65 13.50 -10.49 10.15
N TRP A 66 13.35 -11.43 11.06
CA TRP A 66 14.33 -11.63 12.15
C TRP A 66 15.70 -12.04 11.65
N ALA A 67 15.77 -12.87 10.60
CA ALA A 67 17.05 -13.24 9.97
C ALA A 67 17.80 -12.02 9.40
N HIS A 68 17.09 -10.94 9.04
CA HIS A 68 17.66 -9.70 8.49
C HIS A 68 17.53 -8.50 9.45
N ARG A 69 17.38 -8.75 10.75
CA ARG A 69 17.11 -7.71 11.78
C ARG A 69 18.11 -6.55 11.78
N HIS A 70 19.34 -6.75 11.31
CA HIS A 70 20.37 -5.71 11.25
C HIS A 70 20.08 -4.63 10.19
N GLU A 71 19.28 -4.93 9.18
CA GLU A 71 18.86 -4.00 8.12
C GLU A 71 17.59 -3.23 8.52
N LEU A 72 16.76 -3.81 9.41
CA LEU A 72 15.45 -3.27 9.78
C LEU A 72 15.50 -1.85 10.37
N PRO A 73 16.46 -1.46 11.24
CA PRO A 73 16.47 -0.11 11.80
C PRO A 73 16.60 0.98 10.74
N LYS A 74 17.45 0.79 9.73
CA LYS A 74 17.62 1.76 8.63
C LYS A 74 16.35 1.88 7.79
N ILE A 75 15.73 0.74 7.47
CA ILE A 75 14.47 0.67 6.73
C ILE A 75 13.35 1.33 7.55
N ALA A 76 13.28 1.05 8.85
CA ALA A 76 12.27 1.60 9.75
C ALA A 76 12.37 3.13 9.88
N VAL A 77 13.57 3.66 10.02
CA VAL A 77 13.78 5.12 10.07
C VAL A 77 13.30 5.77 8.77
N SER A 78 13.69 5.22 7.61
CA SER A 78 13.22 5.73 6.32
C SER A 78 11.70 5.64 6.16
N ALA A 79 11.09 4.54 6.66
CA ALA A 79 9.65 4.35 6.61
C ALA A 79 8.90 5.36 7.49
N LEU A 80 9.36 5.57 8.72
CA LEU A 80 8.74 6.51 9.65
C LEU A 80 8.92 7.96 9.16
N VAL A 81 10.14 8.35 8.80
CA VAL A 81 10.42 9.71 8.32
C VAL A 81 9.65 9.98 7.02
N GLY A 82 9.75 9.09 6.03
CA GLY A 82 9.05 9.24 4.76
C GLY A 82 7.53 9.22 4.95
N GLY A 83 7.01 8.25 5.72
CA GLY A 83 5.58 8.17 6.03
C GLY A 83 5.04 9.42 6.71
N GLY A 84 5.79 9.95 7.69
CA GLY A 84 5.46 11.22 8.37
C GLY A 84 5.49 12.41 7.42
N LEU A 85 6.50 12.52 6.57
CA LEU A 85 6.56 13.58 5.55
C LEU A 85 5.39 13.50 4.56
N GLY A 86 5.04 12.30 4.11
CA GLY A 86 3.90 12.10 3.22
C GLY A 86 2.56 12.47 3.87
N ALA A 87 2.35 12.03 5.12
CA ALA A 87 1.17 12.38 5.88
C ALA A 87 1.09 13.90 6.15
N TRP A 88 2.21 14.52 6.50
CA TRP A 88 2.29 15.97 6.67
C TRP A 88 1.95 16.71 5.38
N LEU A 89 2.48 16.28 4.23
CA LEU A 89 2.15 16.87 2.92
C LEU A 89 0.65 16.75 2.63
N LEU A 90 0.03 15.61 2.95
CA LEU A 90 -1.41 15.43 2.76
C LEU A 90 -2.21 16.42 3.64
N LEU A 91 -1.82 16.60 4.90
CA LEU A 91 -2.45 17.55 5.82
C LEU A 91 -2.38 19.01 5.35
N GLN A 92 -1.34 19.37 4.59
CA GLN A 92 -1.17 20.70 4.01
C GLN A 92 -1.84 20.85 2.63
N THR A 93 -2.35 19.76 2.06
CA THR A 93 -2.91 19.77 0.71
C THR A 93 -4.38 20.19 0.75
N PRO A 94 -4.79 21.23 0.01
CA PRO A 94 -6.21 21.59 -0.10
C PRO A 94 -7.01 20.46 -0.76
N GLU A 95 -8.27 20.25 -0.31
CA GLU A 95 -9.16 19.19 -0.80
C GLU A 95 -9.29 19.18 -2.34
N ASN A 96 -9.47 20.37 -2.95
CA ASN A 96 -9.55 20.50 -4.41
C ASN A 96 -8.27 20.07 -5.13
N THR A 97 -7.10 20.35 -4.54
CA THR A 97 -5.81 19.92 -5.11
C THR A 97 -5.66 18.42 -5.04
N PHE A 98 -6.01 17.83 -3.89
CA PHE A 98 -5.96 16.37 -3.71
C PHE A 98 -6.96 15.67 -4.65
N SER A 99 -8.20 16.18 -4.75
CA SER A 99 -9.22 15.61 -5.63
C SER A 99 -8.77 15.57 -7.09
N ARG A 100 -8.14 16.64 -7.58
CA ARG A 100 -7.55 16.68 -8.93
C ARG A 100 -6.33 15.76 -9.09
N ALA A 101 -5.62 15.47 -8.02
CA ALA A 101 -4.48 14.55 -8.05
C ALA A 101 -4.91 13.08 -8.05
N ILE A 102 -6.09 12.72 -7.51
CA ILE A 102 -6.56 11.33 -7.39
C ILE A 102 -6.47 10.55 -8.72
N PRO A 103 -6.98 11.04 -9.88
CA PRO A 103 -6.90 10.30 -11.13
C PRO A 103 -5.45 9.96 -11.52
N TRP A 104 -4.52 10.89 -11.32
CA TRP A 104 -3.10 10.71 -11.62
C TRP A 104 -2.42 9.74 -10.66
N LEU A 105 -2.75 9.81 -9.37
CA LEU A 105 -2.23 8.89 -8.35
C LEU A 105 -2.74 7.46 -8.59
N LEU A 106 -4.02 7.30 -8.94
CA LEU A 106 -4.60 6.02 -9.32
C LEU A 106 -4.01 5.50 -10.63
N LEU A 107 -3.79 6.37 -11.62
CA LEU A 107 -3.13 6.01 -12.87
C LEU A 107 -1.72 5.48 -12.61
N LEU A 108 -0.92 6.19 -11.83
CA LEU A 108 0.41 5.74 -11.44
C LEU A 108 0.37 4.37 -10.78
N ALA A 109 -0.50 4.19 -9.79
CA ALA A 109 -0.65 2.93 -9.08
C ALA A 109 -1.15 1.80 -10.00
N THR A 110 -2.07 2.10 -10.94
CA THR A 110 -2.57 1.15 -11.95
C THR A 110 -1.48 0.75 -12.93
N VAL A 111 -0.71 1.70 -13.45
CA VAL A 111 0.45 1.46 -14.32
C VAL A 111 1.45 0.53 -13.63
N LEU A 112 1.78 0.81 -12.37
CA LEU A 112 2.68 -0.03 -11.57
C LEU A 112 2.08 -1.42 -11.31
N LEU A 113 0.76 -1.53 -11.14
CA LEU A 113 0.09 -2.82 -10.97
C LEU A 113 0.17 -3.66 -12.27
N VAL A 114 0.00 -3.04 -13.44
CA VAL A 114 0.06 -3.72 -14.74
C VAL A 114 1.48 -4.15 -15.09
N TRP A 115 2.43 -3.22 -14.98
CA TRP A 115 3.81 -3.44 -15.39
C TRP A 115 4.76 -3.81 -14.25
N GLY A 116 4.32 -3.90 -13.03
CA GLY A 116 5.15 -4.19 -11.85
C GLY A 116 5.95 -5.49 -11.98
N ASP A 117 5.31 -6.60 -12.40
CA ASP A 117 6.01 -7.89 -12.55
C ASP A 117 7.04 -7.89 -13.70
N PRO A 118 6.70 -7.45 -14.94
CA PRO A 118 7.69 -7.37 -15.99
C PRO A 118 8.81 -6.38 -15.65
N LEU A 119 8.50 -5.28 -14.97
CA LEU A 119 9.50 -4.33 -14.50
C LEU A 119 10.43 -4.99 -13.45
N GLN A 120 9.87 -5.66 -12.44
CA GLN A 120 10.65 -6.40 -11.45
C GLN A 120 11.54 -7.48 -12.12
N ALA A 121 10.98 -8.25 -13.07
CA ALA A 121 11.74 -9.26 -13.79
C ALA A 121 12.88 -8.65 -14.61
N GLY A 122 12.65 -7.51 -15.26
CA GLY A 122 13.67 -6.75 -15.98
C GLY A 122 14.76 -6.22 -15.06
N LEU A 123 14.37 -5.61 -13.94
CA LEU A 123 15.29 -5.11 -12.92
C LEU A 123 16.11 -6.24 -12.30
N ARG A 124 15.47 -7.38 -11.99
CA ARG A 124 16.14 -8.55 -11.45
C ARG A 124 17.19 -9.14 -12.40
N ARG A 125 16.91 -9.15 -13.71
CA ARG A 125 17.88 -9.59 -14.74
C ARG A 125 19.08 -8.64 -14.83
N ARG A 126 18.86 -7.32 -14.66
CA ARG A 126 19.89 -6.30 -14.84
C ARG A 126 20.69 -6.01 -13.58
N PHE A 127 20.06 -6.07 -12.40
CA PHE A 127 20.62 -5.70 -11.11
C PHE A 127 20.56 -6.83 -10.06
N GLY A 128 20.08 -8.03 -10.44
CA GLY A 128 19.94 -9.18 -9.55
C GLY A 128 21.27 -9.80 -9.21
N GLY A 129 21.95 -9.20 -8.27
CA GLY A 129 23.13 -9.64 -7.57
C GLY A 129 23.50 -8.56 -6.58
N ARG A 130 23.81 -8.95 -5.36
CA ARG A 130 24.31 -8.04 -4.31
C ARG A 130 25.70 -7.56 -4.73
N GLN A 131 25.74 -6.61 -5.68
CA GLN A 131 26.99 -5.90 -5.97
C GLN A 131 27.30 -5.04 -4.75
N SER A 132 28.56 -4.99 -4.36
CA SER A 132 29.09 -4.00 -3.41
C SER A 132 28.73 -2.61 -3.96
N LEU A 133 27.62 -2.06 -3.45
CA LEU A 133 27.16 -0.73 -3.85
C LEU A 133 28.23 0.27 -3.41
N SER A 134 28.60 1.17 -4.30
CA SER A 134 29.37 2.35 -3.94
C SER A 134 28.64 3.15 -2.86
N ALA A 135 29.35 3.95 -2.09
CA ALA A 135 28.72 4.83 -1.09
C ALA A 135 27.58 5.67 -1.72
N LEU A 136 27.81 6.18 -2.94
CA LEU A 136 26.80 6.91 -3.71
C LEU A 136 25.56 6.05 -4.01
N GLY A 137 25.74 4.79 -4.41
CA GLY A 137 24.61 3.88 -4.67
C GLY A 137 23.77 3.61 -3.41
N SER A 138 24.41 3.49 -2.25
CA SER A 138 23.74 3.31 -0.97
C SER A 138 22.91 4.55 -0.57
N VAL A 139 23.44 5.75 -0.80
CA VAL A 139 22.72 7.01 -0.55
C VAL A 139 21.53 7.15 -1.50
N LEU A 140 21.70 6.86 -2.78
CA LEU A 140 20.60 6.92 -3.75
C LEU A 140 19.48 5.94 -3.40
N LEU A 141 19.78 4.73 -2.95
CA LEU A 141 18.78 3.78 -2.49
C LEU A 141 18.06 4.26 -1.22
N ALA A 142 18.78 4.86 -0.28
CA ALA A 142 18.15 5.43 0.92
C ALA A 142 17.20 6.58 0.57
N LEU A 143 17.58 7.48 -0.33
CA LEU A 143 16.73 8.56 -0.82
C LEU A 143 15.52 8.02 -1.60
N LEU A 144 15.71 6.98 -2.40
CA LEU A 144 14.61 6.33 -3.13
C LEU A 144 13.60 5.69 -2.14
N LEU A 145 14.10 5.00 -1.10
CA LEU A 145 13.22 4.44 -0.06
C LEU A 145 12.42 5.54 0.65
N LEU A 146 13.10 6.63 1.02
CA LEU A 146 12.45 7.79 1.64
C LEU A 146 11.35 8.35 0.74
N LEU A 147 11.62 8.52 -0.56
CA LEU A 147 10.63 9.00 -1.54
C LEU A 147 9.44 8.06 -1.67
N VAL A 148 9.69 6.74 -1.75
CA VAL A 148 8.64 5.71 -1.80
C VAL A 148 7.79 5.73 -0.52
N CYS A 149 8.41 5.88 0.65
CA CYS A 149 7.68 5.97 1.91
C CYS A 149 6.89 7.29 2.02
N THR A 150 7.42 8.40 1.47
CA THR A 150 6.70 9.68 1.39
C THR A 150 5.46 9.56 0.49
N TYR A 151 5.60 8.91 -0.67
CA TYR A 151 4.43 8.57 -1.49
C TYR A 151 3.41 7.74 -0.70
N GLY A 152 3.86 6.71 0.04
CA GLY A 152 2.99 5.85 0.84
C GLY A 152 2.26 6.57 1.97
N GLY A 153 2.90 7.54 2.61
CA GLY A 153 2.29 8.39 3.63
C GLY A 153 1.28 9.40 3.06
N PHE A 154 1.53 9.87 1.82
CA PHE A 154 0.65 10.78 1.10
C PHE A 154 -0.54 10.02 0.47
N PHE A 155 -0.27 8.89 -0.21
CA PHE A 155 -1.25 8.09 -0.90
C PHE A 155 -0.86 6.61 -0.88
N ASN A 156 -1.58 5.82 -0.12
CA ASN A 156 -1.17 4.44 0.18
C ASN A 156 -1.38 3.44 -0.98
N ALA A 157 -2.24 3.77 -1.96
CA ALA A 157 -2.57 2.84 -3.03
C ALA A 157 -1.34 2.52 -3.91
N GLY A 158 -1.07 1.24 -4.12
CA GLY A 158 0.07 0.78 -4.92
C GLY A 158 1.43 0.78 -4.20
N LEU A 159 1.54 1.27 -2.96
CA LEU A 159 2.79 1.31 -2.19
C LEU A 159 3.50 -0.04 -2.18
N GLY A 160 2.76 -1.13 -1.96
CA GLY A 160 3.34 -2.47 -1.91
C GLY A 160 4.05 -2.89 -3.20
N ILE A 161 3.55 -2.46 -4.36
CA ILE A 161 4.14 -2.77 -5.67
C ILE A 161 5.44 -1.99 -5.86
N ILE A 162 5.42 -0.70 -5.48
CA ILE A 162 6.61 0.17 -5.56
C ILE A 162 7.70 -0.35 -4.63
N LEU A 163 7.34 -0.79 -3.42
CA LEU A 163 8.29 -1.37 -2.47
C LEU A 163 8.93 -2.65 -2.99
N LEU A 164 8.17 -3.54 -3.63
CA LEU A 164 8.75 -4.74 -4.26
C LEU A 164 9.73 -4.38 -5.37
N GLY A 165 9.42 -3.37 -6.19
CA GLY A 165 10.34 -2.82 -7.19
C GLY A 165 11.61 -2.26 -6.53
N TYR A 166 11.46 -1.48 -5.48
CA TYR A 166 12.57 -0.95 -4.69
C TYR A 166 13.47 -2.06 -4.13
N PHE A 167 12.90 -3.07 -3.46
CA PHE A 167 13.69 -4.17 -2.90
C PHE A 167 14.42 -4.97 -3.98
N THR A 168 13.83 -5.11 -5.16
CA THR A 168 14.51 -5.71 -6.32
C THR A 168 15.72 -4.89 -6.74
N LEU A 169 15.60 -3.55 -6.83
CA LEU A 169 16.71 -2.65 -7.13
C LEU A 169 17.79 -2.68 -6.04
N ALA A 170 17.38 -2.80 -4.79
CA ALA A 170 18.29 -2.94 -3.65
C ALA A 170 18.99 -4.32 -3.59
N GLY A 171 18.71 -5.22 -4.54
CA GLY A 171 19.39 -6.51 -4.69
C GLY A 171 18.80 -7.66 -3.87
N TYR A 172 17.61 -7.49 -3.28
CA TYR A 172 16.90 -8.58 -2.63
C TYR A 172 16.37 -9.58 -3.65
N GLN A 173 16.54 -10.88 -3.37
CA GLN A 173 16.12 -11.97 -4.27
C GLN A 173 15.05 -12.86 -3.64
N ASP A 174 15.05 -12.99 -2.33
CA ASP A 174 14.07 -13.80 -1.60
C ASP A 174 12.71 -13.07 -1.57
N ILE A 175 11.74 -13.65 -2.26
CA ILE A 175 10.39 -13.10 -2.36
C ILE A 175 9.65 -13.10 -1.01
N HIS A 176 9.95 -14.05 -0.11
CA HIS A 176 9.33 -14.09 1.22
C HIS A 176 9.84 -12.95 2.08
N LEU A 177 11.16 -12.71 2.08
CA LEU A 177 11.77 -11.57 2.75
C LEU A 177 11.24 -10.25 2.17
N MET A 178 11.19 -10.12 0.84
CA MET A 178 10.69 -8.91 0.18
C MET A 178 9.22 -8.64 0.54
N ASN A 179 8.38 -9.67 0.62
CA ASN A 179 7.00 -9.52 1.07
C ASN A 179 6.92 -9.12 2.54
N GLY A 180 7.75 -9.72 3.40
CA GLY A 180 7.85 -9.33 4.80
C GLY A 180 8.26 -7.87 4.98
N LEU A 181 9.32 -7.43 4.28
CA LEU A 181 9.81 -6.05 4.31
C LEU A 181 8.76 -5.06 3.75
N LYS A 182 8.09 -5.41 2.64
CA LYS A 182 6.99 -4.62 2.08
C LYS A 182 5.90 -4.37 3.12
N LEU A 183 5.45 -5.41 3.80
CA LEU A 183 4.37 -5.31 4.79
C LEU A 183 4.83 -4.55 6.03
N LEU A 184 6.06 -4.77 6.50
CA LEU A 184 6.65 -4.04 7.61
C LEU A 184 6.76 -2.53 7.31
N VAL A 185 7.30 -2.17 6.15
CA VAL A 185 7.41 -0.76 5.72
C VAL A 185 6.02 -0.14 5.59
N SER A 186 5.07 -0.83 4.94
CA SER A 186 3.70 -0.33 4.83
C SER A 186 3.04 -0.13 6.20
N ALA A 187 3.28 -1.03 7.16
CA ALA A 187 2.79 -0.88 8.53
C ALA A 187 3.40 0.35 9.22
N LEU A 188 4.72 0.54 9.14
CA LEU A 188 5.42 1.66 9.77
C LEU A 188 4.99 3.02 9.18
N VAL A 189 4.90 3.10 7.86
CA VAL A 189 4.36 4.27 7.15
C VAL A 189 2.94 4.57 7.64
N SER A 190 2.08 3.53 7.71
CA SER A 190 0.68 3.70 8.11
C SER A 190 0.52 4.09 9.57
N ILE A 191 1.32 3.52 10.49
CA ILE A 191 1.22 3.83 11.93
C ILE A 191 1.43 5.33 12.16
N LEU A 192 2.51 5.91 11.62
CA LEU A 192 2.78 7.32 11.81
C LEU A 192 1.75 8.21 11.10
N ALA A 193 1.35 7.83 9.88
CA ALA A 193 0.30 8.53 9.14
C ALA A 193 -1.04 8.53 9.90
N ILE A 194 -1.44 7.40 10.49
CA ILE A 194 -2.68 7.28 11.29
C ILE A 194 -2.64 8.19 12.51
N VAL A 195 -1.51 8.26 13.22
CA VAL A 195 -1.36 9.18 14.36
C VAL A 195 -1.56 10.62 13.90
N MET A 196 -0.93 11.03 12.82
CA MET A 196 -1.03 12.39 12.29
C MET A 196 -2.44 12.70 11.78
N PHE A 197 -3.08 11.77 11.06
CA PHE A 197 -4.44 11.92 10.55
C PHE A 197 -5.48 11.91 11.67
N GLY A 198 -5.24 11.11 12.73
CA GLY A 198 -6.10 11.08 13.92
C GLY A 198 -6.05 12.39 14.70
N VAL A 199 -4.85 12.98 14.86
CA VAL A 199 -4.70 14.31 15.48
C VAL A 199 -5.32 15.41 14.59
N GLY A 200 -5.27 15.25 13.27
CA GLY A 200 -5.89 16.15 12.30
C GLY A 200 -7.40 15.93 12.10
N ASP A 201 -8.03 15.03 12.84
CA ASP A 201 -9.46 14.67 12.74
C ASP A 201 -9.92 14.30 11.32
N LEU A 202 -9.03 13.65 10.56
CA LEU A 202 -9.28 13.25 9.18
C LEU A 202 -9.80 11.82 9.03
N ILE A 203 -9.81 11.03 10.11
CA ILE A 203 -10.25 9.63 10.04
C ILE A 203 -11.74 9.53 10.32
N ALA A 204 -12.50 9.04 9.34
CA ALA A 204 -13.88 8.62 9.54
C ALA A 204 -13.90 7.28 10.30
N TRP A 205 -13.83 7.35 11.63
CA TRP A 205 -13.61 6.19 12.52
C TRP A 205 -14.65 5.09 12.34
N ARG A 206 -15.93 5.47 12.17
CA ARG A 206 -17.03 4.51 12.03
C ARG A 206 -16.89 3.72 10.72
N GLU A 207 -16.75 4.40 9.61
CA GLU A 207 -16.58 3.83 8.27
C GLU A 207 -15.27 3.03 8.20
N GLY A 208 -14.20 3.60 8.76
CA GLY A 208 -12.89 2.97 8.87
C GLY A 208 -12.91 1.68 9.67
N ALA A 209 -13.62 1.63 10.80
CA ALA A 209 -13.73 0.42 11.63
C ALA A 209 -14.49 -0.70 10.88
N ILE A 210 -15.54 -0.36 10.15
CA ILE A 210 -16.30 -1.33 9.33
C ILE A 210 -15.39 -1.93 8.26
N VAL A 211 -14.67 -1.09 7.52
CA VAL A 211 -13.72 -1.53 6.49
C VAL A 211 -12.58 -2.33 7.11
N LEU A 212 -12.04 -1.91 8.27
CA LEU A 212 -10.97 -2.59 8.98
C LEU A 212 -11.37 -4.01 9.38
N VAL A 213 -12.57 -4.21 9.95
CA VAL A 213 -13.07 -5.55 10.28
C VAL A 213 -13.20 -6.40 9.02
N GLY A 214 -13.72 -5.82 7.93
CA GLY A 214 -13.76 -6.48 6.63
C GLY A 214 -12.37 -6.88 6.15
N THR A 215 -11.38 -5.97 6.20
CA THR A 215 -10.00 -6.25 5.74
C THR A 215 -9.30 -7.29 6.58
N LEU A 216 -9.52 -7.33 7.88
CA LEU A 216 -9.01 -8.38 8.78
C LEU A 216 -9.55 -9.76 8.41
N ILE A 217 -10.87 -9.88 8.28
CA ILE A 217 -11.54 -11.14 7.93
C ILE A 217 -11.12 -11.59 6.52
N GLY A 218 -11.13 -10.66 5.55
CA GLY A 218 -10.75 -10.92 4.17
C GLY A 218 -9.28 -11.33 4.05
N GLY A 219 -8.39 -10.62 4.73
CA GLY A 219 -6.96 -10.92 4.75
C GLY A 219 -6.64 -12.27 5.36
N TYR A 220 -7.26 -12.61 6.50
CA TYR A 220 -7.12 -13.90 7.15
C TYR A 220 -7.71 -15.04 6.29
N GLY A 221 -8.91 -14.84 5.75
CA GLY A 221 -9.55 -15.82 4.87
C GLY A 221 -8.74 -16.10 3.60
N ALA A 222 -8.14 -15.05 3.01
CA ALA A 222 -7.29 -15.19 1.84
C ALA A 222 -6.00 -15.98 2.15
N ALA A 223 -5.38 -15.75 3.31
CA ALA A 223 -4.20 -16.52 3.73
C ALA A 223 -4.49 -18.02 3.81
N SER A 224 -5.73 -18.39 4.18
CA SER A 224 -6.21 -19.77 4.22
C SER A 224 -6.60 -20.28 2.83
N ALA A 225 -7.13 -19.42 1.95
CA ALA A 225 -7.65 -19.75 0.63
C ALA A 225 -6.62 -19.61 -0.52
N VAL A 226 -5.44 -19.05 -0.28
CA VAL A 226 -4.36 -18.85 -1.27
C VAL A 226 -3.97 -20.15 -2.00
N ARG A 227 -4.23 -21.30 -1.38
CA ARG A 227 -4.01 -22.61 -2.02
C ARG A 227 -5.02 -22.95 -3.12
N VAL A 228 -6.17 -22.27 -3.17
CA VAL A 228 -7.29 -22.58 -4.07
C VAL A 228 -7.48 -21.53 -5.16
N VAL A 229 -7.13 -20.27 -4.89
CA VAL A 229 -7.39 -19.15 -5.81
C VAL A 229 -6.14 -18.81 -6.62
N SER A 230 -6.27 -18.81 -7.95
CA SER A 230 -5.19 -18.42 -8.87
C SER A 230 -4.79 -16.96 -8.65
N GLN A 231 -3.56 -16.72 -8.21
CA GLN A 231 -2.99 -15.37 -8.06
C GLN A 231 -3.11 -14.54 -9.35
N ARG A 232 -2.99 -15.21 -10.52
CA ARG A 232 -3.13 -14.54 -11.83
C ARG A 232 -4.54 -14.02 -12.05
N LEU A 233 -5.56 -14.78 -11.65
CA LEU A 233 -6.96 -14.37 -11.80
C LEU A 233 -7.25 -13.16 -10.90
N VAL A 234 -6.89 -13.23 -9.62
CA VAL A 234 -7.05 -12.13 -8.67
C VAL A 234 -6.38 -10.87 -9.19
N ARG A 235 -5.12 -10.98 -9.64
CA ARG A 235 -4.40 -9.82 -10.19
C ARG A 235 -5.08 -9.22 -11.42
N ARG A 236 -5.55 -10.04 -12.36
CA ARG A 236 -6.29 -9.56 -13.54
C ARG A 236 -7.57 -8.82 -13.13
N SER A 237 -8.32 -9.35 -12.18
CA SER A 237 -9.53 -8.70 -11.67
C SER A 237 -9.21 -7.35 -11.05
N ILE A 238 -8.12 -7.24 -10.28
CA ILE A 238 -7.69 -5.96 -9.68
C ILE A 238 -7.27 -4.96 -10.76
N ILE A 239 -6.56 -5.39 -11.79
CA ILE A 239 -6.17 -4.51 -12.91
C ILE A 239 -7.42 -3.93 -13.59
N VAL A 240 -8.45 -4.75 -13.82
CA VAL A 240 -9.71 -4.28 -14.41
C VAL A 240 -10.40 -3.27 -13.50
N VAL A 241 -10.50 -3.56 -12.21
CA VAL A 241 -11.08 -2.64 -11.21
C VAL A 241 -10.26 -1.34 -11.14
N ALA A 242 -8.94 -1.43 -11.04
CA ALA A 242 -8.06 -0.27 -10.95
C ALA A 242 -8.16 0.62 -12.21
N ALA A 243 -8.17 0.01 -13.40
CA ALA A 243 -8.34 0.73 -14.66
C ALA A 243 -9.71 1.39 -14.76
N GLY A 244 -10.79 0.67 -14.39
CA GLY A 244 -12.14 1.21 -14.36
C GLY A 244 -12.28 2.38 -13.38
N MET A 245 -11.70 2.27 -12.16
CA MET A 245 -11.71 3.35 -11.18
C MET A 245 -10.89 4.54 -11.65
N THR A 246 -9.72 4.30 -12.23
CA THR A 246 -8.90 5.38 -12.81
C THR A 246 -9.67 6.15 -13.88
N ALA A 247 -10.29 5.42 -14.83
CA ALA A 247 -11.11 6.03 -15.88
C ALA A 247 -12.29 6.81 -15.28
N TYR A 248 -13.00 6.24 -14.31
CA TYR A 248 -14.11 6.90 -13.63
C TYR A 248 -13.68 8.24 -13.01
N PHE A 249 -12.57 8.28 -12.28
CA PHE A 249 -12.08 9.51 -11.67
C PHE A 249 -11.59 10.55 -12.69
N PHE A 250 -11.10 10.15 -13.85
CA PHE A 250 -10.78 11.09 -14.93
C PHE A 250 -12.03 11.70 -15.61
N ILE A 251 -13.15 10.96 -15.63
CA ILE A 251 -14.41 11.46 -16.22
C ILE A 251 -15.17 12.32 -15.21
N ALA A 252 -15.07 12.01 -13.92
CA ALA A 252 -15.79 12.69 -12.84
C ALA A 252 -15.06 13.93 -12.28
N SER A 253 -13.79 14.17 -12.65
CA SER A 253 -13.00 15.36 -12.32
C SER A 253 -13.28 16.47 -13.31
#